data_fe5e8c06816be2213adabfdd8817a08a
#
_entry.id   fe5e8c06816be2213adabfdd8817a08a
#
_cell.length_a   1.000
_cell.length_b   1.000
_cell.length_c   1.000
_cell.angle_alpha   90.00
_cell.angle_beta   90.00
_cell.angle_gamma   90.00
#
_symmetry.space_group_name_H-M   'P 1'
#
loop_
_entity.id
_entity.type
_entity.pdbx_description
1 polymer ?
#
loop_
_entity_poly.entity_id
_entity_poly.type
_entity_poly.pdbx_seq_one_letter_code
_entity_poly.pdbx_strand_id
1 'polypeptide(L)'
;MLTFSLLSLLLLLPPIAIITDSLISNDYSFLGSGVATVIIVIWGATFCFRLAASPPRDEPIRFNRARQKIYAYNFKYCWWKSFGHMPTEVVSYSWSDVRAESWRERASFQGASVLKWGVMLSIVESGTNKVIDRFPLSSLGLDEAVWTYVCTYMQEGPTSLPLPNPPLDHNDVLWCNIAKRLAPKVEWPAEIDRESRTAP
;
A
#
# COMPACT_ATOMS: atom_id res chain seq x y z
N MET A 1 15.39 0.98 3.54
CA MET A 1 14.97 2.40 3.47
C MET A 1 16.01 3.40 3.99
N LEU A 2 16.73 3.14 5.06
CA LEU A 2 17.91 3.94 5.45
C LEU A 2 18.94 4.05 4.32
N THR A 3 19.10 3.00 3.54
CA THR A 3 19.99 2.99 2.36
C THR A 3 19.56 3.95 1.25
N PHE A 4 18.23 4.15 1.07
CA PHE A 4 17.71 5.08 0.06
C PHE A 4 17.92 6.54 0.47
N SER A 5 17.74 6.84 1.75
CA SER A 5 18.01 8.18 2.32
C SER A 5 19.49 8.54 2.28
N LEU A 6 20.38 7.59 2.59
CA LEU A 6 21.83 7.77 2.46
C LEU A 6 22.26 7.92 1.00
N LEU A 7 21.67 7.13 0.08
CA LEU A 7 21.97 7.21 -1.34
C LEU A 7 21.53 8.54 -1.94
N SER A 8 20.37 9.07 -1.55
CA SER A 8 19.90 10.39 -2.01
C SER A 8 20.78 11.52 -1.49
N LEU A 9 21.33 11.40 -0.28
CA LEU A 9 22.29 12.36 0.27
C LEU A 9 23.63 12.32 -0.49
N LEU A 10 24.09 11.12 -0.83
CA LEU A 10 25.30 10.94 -1.65
C LEU A 10 25.15 11.51 -3.07
N LEU A 11 23.96 11.43 -3.65
CA LEU A 11 23.65 12.00 -4.98
C LEU A 11 23.65 13.53 -5.00
N LEU A 12 23.56 14.19 -3.83
CA LEU A 12 23.67 15.65 -3.74
C LEU A 12 25.13 16.15 -3.72
N LEU A 13 26.12 15.30 -3.41
CA LEU A 13 27.51 15.72 -3.31
C LEU A 13 28.11 16.24 -4.64
N PRO A 14 27.95 15.55 -5.80
CA PRO A 14 28.51 16.04 -7.05
C PRO A 14 27.94 17.41 -7.50
N PRO A 15 26.61 17.65 -7.51
CA PRO A 15 26.10 18.95 -7.93
C PRO A 15 26.43 20.09 -6.95
N ILE A 16 26.57 19.79 -5.65
CA ILE A 16 27.03 20.78 -4.67
C ILE A 16 28.49 21.13 -4.95
N ALA A 17 29.34 20.15 -5.25
CA ALA A 17 30.73 20.39 -5.62
C ALA A 17 30.85 21.26 -6.88
N ILE A 18 30.04 21.00 -7.91
CA ILE A 18 29.99 21.83 -9.14
C ILE A 18 29.61 23.28 -8.82
N ILE A 19 28.59 23.48 -7.96
CA ILE A 19 28.16 24.81 -7.55
C ILE A 19 29.28 25.54 -6.78
N THR A 20 29.91 24.85 -5.84
CA THR A 20 30.99 25.45 -5.02
C THR A 20 32.20 25.80 -5.89
N ASP A 21 32.60 24.92 -6.81
CA ASP A 21 33.70 25.17 -7.74
C ASP A 21 33.43 26.37 -8.67
N SER A 22 32.23 26.44 -9.22
CA SER A 22 31.75 27.56 -10.05
C SER A 22 31.80 28.92 -9.30
N LEU A 23 31.48 28.92 -8.01
CA LEU A 23 31.52 30.12 -7.18
C LEU A 23 32.96 30.52 -6.81
N ILE A 24 33.84 29.55 -6.56
CA ILE A 24 35.25 29.79 -6.20
C ILE A 24 36.06 30.25 -7.43
N SER A 25 35.86 29.61 -8.57
CA SER A 25 36.55 29.93 -9.82
C SER A 25 36.00 31.17 -10.54
N ASN A 26 34.89 31.71 -10.09
CA ASN A 26 34.16 32.81 -10.73
C ASN A 26 33.77 32.47 -12.19
N ASP A 27 33.66 31.16 -12.50
CA ASP A 27 33.17 30.63 -13.76
C ASP A 27 31.77 30.08 -13.60
N TYR A 28 30.78 30.82 -14.10
CA TYR A 28 29.37 30.50 -13.94
C TYR A 28 28.80 29.60 -15.05
N SER A 29 29.65 29.08 -15.95
CA SER A 29 29.20 28.28 -17.10
C SER A 29 28.47 26.99 -16.69
N PHE A 30 28.83 26.38 -15.56
CA PHE A 30 28.21 25.15 -15.04
C PHE A 30 27.25 25.36 -13.88
N LEU A 31 27.10 26.60 -13.37
CA LEU A 31 26.25 26.89 -12.24
C LEU A 31 24.80 26.48 -12.48
N GLY A 32 24.28 26.79 -13.66
CA GLY A 32 22.89 26.42 -14.03
C GLY A 32 22.65 24.91 -14.03
N SER A 33 23.60 24.12 -14.52
CA SER A 33 23.49 22.65 -14.53
C SER A 33 23.57 22.06 -13.12
N GLY A 34 24.42 22.60 -12.25
CA GLY A 34 24.53 22.20 -10.85
C GLY A 34 23.23 22.45 -10.09
N VAL A 35 22.65 23.65 -10.23
CA VAL A 35 21.36 24.00 -9.59
C VAL A 35 20.23 23.12 -10.12
N ALA A 36 20.13 22.92 -11.43
CA ALA A 36 19.10 22.05 -12.03
C ALA A 36 19.20 20.61 -11.50
N THR A 37 20.40 20.08 -11.37
CA THR A 37 20.62 18.73 -10.85
C THR A 37 20.20 18.62 -9.37
N VAL A 38 20.51 19.61 -8.52
CA VAL A 38 20.05 19.64 -7.12
C VAL A 38 18.52 19.60 -7.06
N ILE A 39 17.84 20.42 -7.88
CA ILE A 39 16.37 20.46 -7.93
C ILE A 39 15.79 19.09 -8.32
N ILE A 40 16.34 18.45 -9.36
CA ILE A 40 15.89 17.12 -9.81
C ILE A 40 16.09 16.07 -8.72
N VAL A 41 17.24 16.07 -8.03
CA VAL A 41 17.52 15.10 -6.96
C VAL A 41 16.57 15.31 -5.78
N ILE A 42 16.34 16.53 -5.34
CA ILE A 42 15.41 16.84 -4.25
C ILE A 42 13.99 16.45 -4.65
N TRP A 43 13.57 16.77 -5.86
CA TRP A 43 12.25 16.40 -6.37
C TRP A 43 12.07 14.88 -6.41
N GLY A 44 13.05 14.14 -6.95
CA GLY A 44 13.02 12.69 -7.02
C GLY A 44 13.02 12.02 -5.65
N ALA A 45 13.86 12.52 -4.72
CA ALA A 45 13.90 12.02 -3.34
C ALA A 45 12.54 12.25 -2.62
N THR A 46 11.97 13.43 -2.77
CA THR A 46 10.66 13.77 -2.21
C THR A 46 9.55 12.89 -2.80
N PHE A 47 9.59 12.67 -4.11
CA PHE A 47 8.66 11.79 -4.80
C PHE A 47 8.73 10.35 -4.28
N CYS A 48 9.93 9.77 -4.20
CA CYS A 48 10.14 8.42 -3.67
C CYS A 48 9.71 8.29 -2.20
N PHE A 49 10.00 9.32 -1.40
CA PHE A 49 9.57 9.35 0.00
C PHE A 49 8.05 9.37 0.12
N ARG A 50 7.37 10.18 -0.68
CA ARG A 50 5.91 10.23 -0.67
C ARG A 50 5.27 8.92 -1.15
N LEU A 51 5.84 8.27 -2.16
CA LEU A 51 5.40 6.93 -2.58
C LEU A 51 5.40 5.93 -1.41
N ALA A 52 6.37 6.03 -0.54
CA ALA A 52 6.53 5.12 0.58
C ALA A 52 5.69 5.50 1.82
N ALA A 53 5.41 6.79 2.01
CA ALA A 53 4.73 7.32 3.20
C ALA A 53 3.24 7.67 2.98
N SER A 54 2.76 7.72 1.72
CA SER A 54 1.36 8.05 1.42
C SER A 54 0.37 6.90 1.59
N PRO A 55 0.71 5.64 1.28
CA PRO A 55 -0.19 4.53 1.56
C PRO A 55 -0.47 4.42 3.06
N PRO A 56 -1.67 4.00 3.48
CA PRO A 56 -1.96 3.74 4.88
C PRO A 56 -1.02 2.66 5.44
N ARG A 57 -0.93 2.57 6.76
CA ARG A 57 -0.07 1.58 7.44
C ARG A 57 -0.43 0.15 7.07
N ASP A 58 -1.70 -0.11 6.86
CA ASP A 58 -2.25 -1.38 6.40
C ASP A 58 -3.52 -1.14 5.60
N GLU A 59 -3.96 -2.14 4.84
CA GLU A 59 -5.18 -2.13 4.05
C GLU A 59 -6.09 -3.28 4.51
N PRO A 60 -6.68 -3.18 5.72
CA PRO A 60 -7.45 -4.26 6.29
C PRO A 60 -8.76 -4.49 5.54
N ILE A 61 -9.13 -5.77 5.42
CA ILE A 61 -10.42 -6.20 4.92
C ILE A 61 -11.20 -6.80 6.08
N ARG A 62 -12.47 -6.39 6.23
CA ARG A 62 -13.40 -6.94 7.22
C ARG A 62 -14.53 -7.68 6.52
N PHE A 63 -14.90 -8.82 7.08
CA PHE A 63 -15.99 -9.66 6.60
C PHE A 63 -17.11 -9.65 7.64
N ASN A 64 -18.31 -9.24 7.24
CA ASN A 64 -19.50 -9.32 8.09
C ASN A 64 -20.48 -10.36 7.52
N ARG A 65 -20.49 -11.53 8.17
CA ARG A 65 -21.35 -12.65 7.79
C ARG A 65 -22.83 -12.32 7.91
N ALA A 66 -23.24 -11.65 9.00
CA ALA A 66 -24.64 -11.35 9.25
C ALA A 66 -25.24 -10.42 8.18
N ARG A 67 -24.43 -9.52 7.64
CA ARG A 67 -24.82 -8.59 6.58
C ARG A 67 -24.47 -9.08 5.18
N GLN A 68 -23.72 -10.19 5.05
CA GLN A 68 -23.18 -10.67 3.77
C GLN A 68 -22.47 -9.56 3.01
N LYS A 69 -21.59 -8.83 3.72
CA LYS A 69 -20.81 -7.70 3.18
C LYS A 69 -19.33 -7.83 3.50
N ILE A 70 -18.52 -7.26 2.63
CA ILE A 70 -17.10 -6.99 2.88
C ILE A 70 -16.87 -5.48 2.95
N TYR A 71 -15.93 -5.09 3.78
CA TYR A 71 -15.48 -3.70 3.93
C TYR A 71 -13.98 -3.69 3.74
N ALA A 72 -13.49 -2.85 2.86
CA ALA A 72 -12.07 -2.79 2.56
C ALA A 72 -11.56 -1.35 2.55
N TYR A 73 -10.31 -1.19 2.98
CA TYR A 73 -9.56 0.02 2.72
C TYR A 73 -9.12 0.01 1.26
N ASN A 74 -9.45 1.05 0.50
CA ASN A 74 -9.04 1.23 -0.87
C ASN A 74 -8.14 2.46 -0.98
N PHE A 75 -6.85 2.22 -1.16
CA PHE A 75 -5.88 3.26 -1.44
C PHE A 75 -5.60 3.31 -2.94
N LYS A 76 -6.09 4.38 -3.60
CA LYS A 76 -5.86 4.59 -5.03
C LYS A 76 -4.65 5.48 -5.24
N TYR A 77 -3.56 4.86 -5.67
CA TYR A 77 -2.36 5.61 -6.06
C TYR A 77 -2.63 6.39 -7.34
N CYS A 78 -2.42 7.71 -7.28
CA CYS A 78 -2.54 8.60 -8.43
C CYS A 78 -1.17 9.21 -8.75
N TRP A 79 -0.45 8.63 -9.70
CA TRP A 79 0.90 9.07 -10.06
C TRP A 79 0.96 10.48 -10.67
N TRP A 80 -0.13 10.94 -11.30
CA TRP A 80 -0.26 12.32 -11.82
C TRP A 80 -0.36 13.37 -10.70
N LYS A 81 -0.83 12.97 -9.52
CA LYS A 81 -0.95 13.83 -8.34
C LYS A 81 0.10 13.52 -7.29
N SER A 82 1.32 13.27 -7.71
CA SER A 82 2.43 12.86 -6.83
C SER A 82 2.64 13.77 -5.63
N PHE A 83 2.30 15.05 -5.72
CA PHE A 83 2.36 16.02 -4.62
C PHE A 83 0.99 16.39 -4.05
N GLY A 84 -0.10 15.84 -4.58
CA GLY A 84 -1.46 16.04 -4.10
C GLY A 84 -1.83 15.15 -2.90
N HIS A 85 -3.03 15.35 -2.37
CA HIS A 85 -3.63 14.45 -1.40
C HIS A 85 -4.03 13.15 -2.11
N MET A 86 -3.61 12.01 -1.56
CA MET A 86 -4.01 10.68 -2.02
C MET A 86 -5.07 10.16 -1.05
N PRO A 87 -6.35 10.17 -1.45
CA PRO A 87 -7.42 9.76 -0.55
C PRO A 87 -7.38 8.25 -0.32
N THR A 88 -7.56 7.85 0.91
CA THR A 88 -7.93 6.49 1.27
C THR A 88 -9.43 6.45 1.44
N GLU A 89 -10.09 5.61 0.68
CA GLU A 89 -11.53 5.45 0.72
C GLU A 89 -11.87 4.09 1.34
N VAL A 90 -12.86 4.08 2.23
CA VAL A 90 -13.39 2.82 2.75
C VAL A 90 -14.62 2.46 1.93
N VAL A 91 -14.56 1.29 1.30
CA VAL A 91 -15.60 0.79 0.41
C VAL A 91 -16.27 -0.45 1.00
N SER A 92 -17.53 -0.65 0.65
CA SER A 92 -18.28 -1.85 1.04
C SER A 92 -18.94 -2.49 -0.18
N TYR A 93 -18.87 -3.84 -0.23
CA TYR A 93 -19.43 -4.62 -1.32
C TYR A 93 -20.21 -5.81 -0.79
N SER A 94 -21.18 -6.28 -1.59
CA SER A 94 -21.90 -7.51 -1.29
C SER A 94 -20.99 -8.73 -1.44
N TRP A 95 -21.11 -9.70 -0.55
CA TRP A 95 -20.38 -10.97 -0.65
C TRP A 95 -20.70 -11.74 -1.95
N SER A 96 -21.92 -11.60 -2.49
CA SER A 96 -22.31 -12.23 -3.76
C SER A 96 -21.47 -11.79 -4.95
N ASP A 97 -20.91 -10.59 -4.90
CA ASP A 97 -20.18 -9.96 -5.99
C ASP A 97 -18.65 -10.21 -5.88
N VAL A 98 -18.24 -10.94 -4.83
CA VAL A 98 -16.83 -11.26 -4.59
C VAL A 98 -16.42 -12.52 -5.34
N ARG A 99 -15.26 -12.45 -5.99
CA ARG A 99 -14.59 -13.60 -6.63
C ARG A 99 -13.15 -13.67 -6.17
N ALA A 100 -12.64 -14.86 -5.95
CA ALA A 100 -11.23 -15.07 -5.66
C ALA A 100 -10.46 -15.33 -6.96
N GLU A 101 -9.39 -14.59 -7.18
CA GLU A 101 -8.47 -14.79 -8.30
C GLU A 101 -7.07 -15.10 -7.75
N SER A 102 -6.43 -16.11 -8.28
CA SER A 102 -5.01 -16.38 -8.01
C SER A 102 -4.16 -15.39 -8.80
N TRP A 103 -3.19 -14.75 -8.14
CA TRP A 103 -2.24 -13.86 -8.80
C TRP A 103 -0.80 -14.33 -8.61
N ARG A 104 0.05 -14.02 -9.59
CA ARG A 104 1.48 -14.28 -9.52
C ARG A 104 2.24 -13.10 -10.08
N GLU A 105 3.25 -12.67 -9.37
CA GLU A 105 4.11 -11.55 -9.75
C GLU A 105 5.58 -11.93 -9.58
N ARG A 106 6.40 -11.54 -10.54
CA ARG A 106 7.86 -11.61 -10.40
C ARG A 106 8.36 -10.27 -9.89
N ALA A 107 8.92 -10.28 -8.70
CA ALA A 107 9.57 -9.13 -8.12
C ALA A 107 11.09 -9.35 -8.12
N SER A 108 11.86 -8.28 -8.28
CA SER A 108 13.30 -8.31 -8.07
C SER A 108 13.60 -7.72 -6.69
N PHE A 109 14.28 -8.49 -5.86
CA PHE A 109 14.72 -8.04 -4.55
C PHE A 109 16.22 -8.29 -4.41
N GLN A 110 17.02 -7.21 -4.24
CA GLN A 110 18.48 -7.27 -4.13
C GLN A 110 19.18 -8.08 -5.25
N GLY A 111 18.67 -7.96 -6.49
CA GLY A 111 19.21 -8.69 -7.64
C GLY A 111 18.73 -10.14 -7.77
N ALA A 112 18.00 -10.67 -6.81
CA ALA A 112 17.35 -11.98 -6.89
C ALA A 112 15.92 -11.86 -7.44
N SER A 113 15.55 -12.77 -8.34
CA SER A 113 14.15 -12.88 -8.81
C SER A 113 13.33 -13.61 -7.75
N VAL A 114 12.37 -12.91 -7.17
CA VAL A 114 11.44 -13.47 -6.18
C VAL A 114 10.08 -13.63 -6.84
N LEU A 115 9.52 -14.82 -6.78
CA LEU A 115 8.14 -15.09 -7.20
C LEU A 115 7.22 -14.86 -6.00
N LYS A 116 6.30 -13.92 -6.14
CA LYS A 116 5.21 -13.69 -5.20
C LYS A 116 3.92 -14.22 -5.80
N TRP A 117 3.11 -14.84 -4.99
CA TRP A 117 1.78 -15.30 -5.38
C TRP A 117 0.81 -15.15 -4.21
N GLY A 118 -0.47 -15.10 -4.50
CA GLY A 118 -1.47 -14.88 -3.50
C GLY A 118 -2.89 -14.97 -4.05
N VAL A 119 -3.86 -14.69 -3.19
CA VAL A 119 -5.27 -14.52 -3.56
C VAL A 119 -5.61 -13.03 -3.61
N MET A 120 -6.25 -12.66 -4.69
CA MET A 120 -6.87 -11.35 -4.92
C MET A 120 -8.37 -11.50 -4.85
N LEU A 121 -9.03 -10.64 -4.10
CA LEU A 121 -10.49 -10.51 -4.13
C LEU A 121 -10.85 -9.56 -5.25
N SER A 122 -11.53 -10.07 -6.26
CA SER A 122 -12.08 -9.28 -7.36
C SER A 122 -13.55 -9.04 -7.13
N ILE A 123 -13.94 -7.77 -7.18
CA ILE A 123 -15.33 -7.36 -7.09
C ILE A 123 -15.88 -7.24 -8.49
N VAL A 124 -16.95 -7.96 -8.76
CA VAL A 124 -17.63 -7.91 -10.05
C VAL A 124 -18.90 -7.08 -9.98
N GLU A 125 -19.20 -6.35 -11.04
CA GLU A 125 -20.45 -5.62 -11.18
C GLU A 125 -21.60 -6.61 -11.23
N SER A 126 -22.62 -6.41 -10.41
CA SER A 126 -23.78 -7.33 -10.29
C SER A 126 -24.40 -7.62 -11.66
N GLY A 127 -24.58 -8.92 -11.96
CA GLY A 127 -25.15 -9.37 -13.23
C GLY A 127 -24.19 -9.35 -14.42
N THR A 128 -22.93 -9.00 -14.22
CA THR A 128 -21.88 -9.01 -15.25
C THR A 128 -20.64 -9.74 -14.76
N ASN A 129 -19.67 -9.95 -15.64
CA ASN A 129 -18.33 -10.45 -15.28
C ASN A 129 -17.28 -9.32 -15.27
N LYS A 130 -17.72 -8.06 -15.29
CA LYS A 130 -16.82 -6.92 -15.29
C LYS A 130 -16.29 -6.67 -13.89
N VAL A 131 -14.98 -6.77 -13.71
CA VAL A 131 -14.32 -6.44 -12.45
C VAL A 131 -14.25 -4.92 -12.29
N ILE A 132 -14.76 -4.42 -11.16
CA ILE A 132 -14.79 -3.00 -10.81
C ILE A 132 -13.71 -2.61 -9.79
N ASP A 133 -13.31 -3.56 -8.93
CA ASP A 133 -12.25 -3.32 -7.93
C ASP A 133 -11.50 -4.61 -7.58
N ARG A 134 -10.31 -4.49 -6.99
CA ARG A 134 -9.48 -5.62 -6.56
C ARG A 134 -8.76 -5.32 -5.25
N PHE A 135 -8.77 -6.31 -4.33
CA PHE A 135 -8.11 -6.21 -3.04
C PHE A 135 -7.22 -7.45 -2.80
N PRO A 136 -5.94 -7.27 -2.41
CA PRO A 136 -5.10 -8.40 -2.05
C PRO A 136 -5.57 -9.02 -0.73
N LEU A 137 -5.91 -10.32 -0.74
CA LEU A 137 -6.28 -11.06 0.46
C LEU A 137 -5.05 -11.68 1.11
N SER A 138 -4.13 -12.21 0.32
CA SER A 138 -2.89 -12.80 0.80
C SER A 138 -1.74 -12.59 -0.18
N SER A 139 -0.50 -12.65 0.33
CA SER A 139 0.71 -12.42 -0.47
C SER A 139 1.86 -13.40 -0.13
N LEU A 140 1.62 -14.42 0.68
CA LEU A 140 2.67 -15.29 1.24
C LEU A 140 2.49 -16.79 0.93
N GLY A 141 1.77 -17.12 -0.15
CA GLY A 141 1.66 -18.51 -0.61
C GLY A 141 0.73 -19.43 0.20
N LEU A 142 -0.02 -18.91 1.14
CA LEU A 142 -1.04 -19.65 1.93
C LEU A 142 -2.45 -19.47 1.34
N ASP A 143 -2.55 -19.40 0.06
CA ASP A 143 -3.64 -18.79 -0.69
C ASP A 143 -4.97 -19.53 -0.55
N GLU A 144 -4.93 -20.84 -0.80
CA GLU A 144 -6.13 -21.67 -0.73
C GLU A 144 -6.67 -21.78 0.69
N ALA A 145 -5.79 -21.87 1.68
CA ALA A 145 -6.19 -21.98 3.08
C ALA A 145 -6.86 -20.70 3.59
N VAL A 146 -6.33 -19.52 3.23
CA VAL A 146 -6.91 -18.22 3.62
C VAL A 146 -8.27 -18.02 2.96
N TRP A 147 -8.40 -18.33 1.68
CA TRP A 147 -9.67 -18.23 0.97
C TRP A 147 -10.71 -19.23 1.51
N THR A 148 -10.30 -20.47 1.74
CA THR A 148 -11.18 -21.50 2.34
C THR A 148 -11.66 -21.05 3.72
N TYR A 149 -10.76 -20.50 4.55
CA TYR A 149 -11.13 -19.95 5.86
C TYR A 149 -12.20 -18.87 5.75
N VAL A 150 -12.04 -17.92 4.84
CA VAL A 150 -13.01 -16.83 4.61
C VAL A 150 -14.35 -17.38 4.12
N CYS A 151 -14.34 -18.32 3.17
CA CYS A 151 -15.56 -18.96 2.67
C CYS A 151 -16.31 -19.71 3.78
N THR A 152 -15.61 -20.52 4.56
CA THR A 152 -16.20 -21.26 5.69
C THR A 152 -16.79 -20.29 6.72
N TYR A 153 -16.06 -19.20 7.05
CA TYR A 153 -16.58 -18.17 7.94
C TYR A 153 -17.88 -17.55 7.41
N MET A 154 -17.92 -17.18 6.15
CA MET A 154 -19.08 -16.49 5.55
C MET A 154 -20.27 -17.42 5.36
N GLN A 155 -20.06 -18.70 5.12
CA GLN A 155 -21.12 -19.69 4.86
C GLN A 155 -21.59 -20.38 6.15
N GLU A 156 -20.66 -20.97 6.90
CA GLU A 156 -20.97 -21.82 8.05
C GLU A 156 -20.89 -21.06 9.39
N GLY A 157 -19.99 -20.09 9.47
CA GLY A 157 -19.79 -19.27 10.67
C GLY A 157 -18.58 -19.68 11.50
N PRO A 158 -18.37 -19.03 12.64
CA PRO A 158 -17.15 -19.19 13.44
C PRO A 158 -17.03 -20.56 14.14
N THR A 159 -18.12 -21.27 14.31
CA THR A 159 -18.13 -22.59 15.01
C THR A 159 -17.44 -23.69 14.23
N SER A 160 -17.37 -23.59 12.90
CA SER A 160 -16.71 -24.53 12.01
C SER A 160 -15.22 -24.22 11.82
N LEU A 161 -14.72 -23.17 12.45
CA LEU A 161 -13.36 -22.72 12.28
C LEU A 161 -12.51 -22.97 13.53
N PRO A 162 -11.18 -23.13 13.39
CA PRO A 162 -10.28 -23.14 14.52
C PRO A 162 -10.34 -21.80 15.27
N LEU A 163 -9.94 -21.80 16.53
CA LEU A 163 -9.88 -20.57 17.34
C LEU A 163 -9.04 -19.50 16.60
N PRO A 164 -9.58 -18.29 16.45
CA PRO A 164 -8.87 -17.23 15.77
C PRO A 164 -7.63 -16.79 16.55
N ASN A 165 -6.61 -16.39 15.84
CA ASN A 165 -5.49 -15.68 16.44
C ASN A 165 -5.95 -14.35 17.05
N PRO A 166 -5.21 -13.81 18.03
CA PRO A 166 -5.51 -12.48 18.55
C PRO A 166 -5.51 -11.45 17.41
N PRO A 167 -6.42 -10.44 17.48
CA PRO A 167 -6.53 -9.45 16.41
C PRO A 167 -5.21 -8.68 16.24
N LEU A 168 -4.80 -8.53 14.98
CA LEU A 168 -3.63 -7.76 14.62
C LEU A 168 -3.91 -6.27 14.79
N ASP A 169 -2.98 -5.54 15.42
CA ASP A 169 -3.01 -4.08 15.37
C ASP A 169 -2.48 -3.58 14.03
N HIS A 170 -3.38 -3.13 13.18
CA HIS A 170 -3.05 -2.57 11.86
C HIS A 170 -2.19 -1.31 11.91
N ASN A 171 -2.05 -0.69 13.08
CA ASN A 171 -1.22 0.49 13.30
C ASN A 171 0.13 0.17 13.92
N ASP A 172 0.39 -1.09 14.30
CA ASP A 172 1.69 -1.50 14.80
C ASP A 172 2.71 -1.49 13.66
N VAL A 173 3.76 -0.71 13.84
CA VAL A 173 4.81 -0.52 12.84
C VAL A 173 6.17 -0.66 13.50
N LEU A 174 7.01 -1.50 12.91
CA LEU A 174 8.40 -1.67 13.33
C LEU A 174 9.10 -0.32 13.44
N TRP A 175 9.82 -0.11 14.54
CA TRP A 175 10.51 1.15 14.86
C TRP A 175 11.47 1.61 13.74
N CYS A 176 12.08 0.68 13.01
CA CYS A 176 13.01 0.97 11.91
C CYS A 176 12.33 1.39 10.59
N ASN A 177 11.01 1.24 10.47
CA ASN A 177 10.27 1.60 9.25
C ASN A 177 9.69 3.03 9.35
N ILE A 178 10.58 4.02 9.17
CA ILE A 178 10.22 5.45 9.31
C ILE A 178 9.08 5.84 8.37
N ALA A 179 9.09 5.37 7.12
CA ALA A 179 8.04 5.73 6.16
C ALA A 179 6.66 5.23 6.60
N LYS A 180 6.55 3.98 7.03
CA LYS A 180 5.28 3.46 7.57
C LYS A 180 4.86 4.14 8.88
N ARG A 181 5.81 4.59 9.71
CA ARG A 181 5.49 5.35 10.93
C ARG A 181 4.87 6.72 10.62
N LEU A 182 5.30 7.35 9.52
CA LEU A 182 4.76 8.62 9.03
C LEU A 182 3.50 8.43 8.18
N ALA A 183 3.23 7.21 7.71
CA ALA A 183 2.04 6.89 6.94
C ALA A 183 0.75 7.09 7.76
N PRO A 184 -0.37 7.41 7.09
CA PRO A 184 -1.67 7.56 7.72
C PRO A 184 -2.04 6.31 8.53
N LYS A 185 -2.63 6.54 9.70
CA LYS A 185 -3.17 5.45 10.52
C LYS A 185 -4.41 4.86 9.89
N VAL A 186 -4.65 3.59 10.19
CA VAL A 186 -5.90 2.92 9.81
C VAL A 186 -6.97 3.33 10.83
N GLU A 187 -7.89 4.16 10.40
CA GLU A 187 -9.02 4.64 11.22
C GLU A 187 -10.32 4.42 10.43
N TRP A 188 -11.15 3.51 10.92
CA TRP A 188 -12.43 3.23 10.28
C TRP A 188 -13.41 4.38 10.56
N PRO A 189 -14.13 4.90 9.53
CA PRO A 189 -15.24 5.83 9.77
C PRO A 189 -16.23 5.23 10.76
N ALA A 190 -16.69 6.03 11.72
CA ALA A 190 -17.51 5.54 12.85
C ALA A 190 -18.76 4.77 12.41
N GLU A 191 -19.40 5.18 11.31
CA GLU A 191 -20.57 4.51 10.75
C GLU A 191 -20.20 3.12 10.20
N ILE A 192 -19.14 3.04 9.42
CA ILE A 192 -18.67 1.78 8.84
C ILE A 192 -18.09 0.85 9.92
N ASP A 193 -17.38 1.42 10.92
CA ASP A 193 -16.88 0.61 12.05
C ASP A 193 -18.03 -0.04 12.80
N ARG A 194 -19.10 0.69 13.09
CA ARG A 194 -20.31 0.16 13.71
C ARG A 194 -21.01 -0.86 12.81
N GLU A 195 -21.25 -0.51 11.54
CA GLU A 195 -21.93 -1.40 10.59
C GLU A 195 -21.16 -2.72 10.40
N SER A 196 -19.83 -2.65 10.26
CA SER A 196 -19.01 -3.84 10.03
C SER A 196 -18.93 -4.80 11.21
N ARG A 197 -19.27 -4.35 12.44
CA ARG A 197 -19.20 -5.16 13.67
C ARG A 197 -20.55 -5.63 14.17
N THR A 198 -21.66 -5.10 13.64
CA THR A 198 -23.00 -5.41 14.12
C THR A 198 -23.79 -6.20 13.08
N ALA A 199 -24.76 -6.97 13.57
CA ALA A 199 -25.80 -7.55 12.71
C ALA A 199 -26.73 -6.44 12.18
N PRO A 200 -27.50 -6.71 11.10
CA PRO A 200 -28.48 -5.77 10.57
C PRO A 200 -29.57 -5.44 11.57
#